data_0f4fc00ba5c56b268e6f3e50644368a8
#
_entry.id   0f4fc00ba5c56b268e6f3e50644368a8
#
_cell.length_a   1.000
_cell.length_b   1.000
_cell.length_c   1.000
_cell.angle_alpha   90.00
_cell.angle_beta   90.00
_cell.angle_gamma   90.00
#
_symmetry.space_group_name_H-M   'P 1'
#
loop_
_entity.id
_entity.type
_entity.pdbx_description
1 polymer ?
#
loop_
_entity_poly.entity_id
_entity_poly.type
_entity_poly.pdbx_seq_one_letter_code
_entity_poly.pdbx_strand_id
1 'polypeptide(L)'
;MDTYFLLSAVFFVLLILFQGLQSVGKKMNKIANTYGVRKEKPQPVIKSEPKVEIAKEESKKPEDDNSFAQRCKRQIEYEKTLTPGSEELKKVREDFEKAYLEERESVRVKMCEGIDKREKALYKSPEYYAGIEQFHKKSNLYISMERDFVNYTRCRP
;
A
#
# COMPACT_ATOMS: atom_id res chain seq x y z
N MET A 1 25.50 -34.78 38.76
CA MET A 1 23.99 -34.89 38.60
C MET A 1 23.35 -33.71 37.89
N ASP A 2 24.11 -32.69 37.50
CA ASP A 2 23.55 -31.41 37.05
C ASP A 2 23.23 -31.31 35.56
N THR A 3 23.84 -32.15 34.72
CA THR A 3 23.61 -32.13 33.24
C THR A 3 22.21 -32.59 32.81
N TYR A 4 21.63 -33.56 33.53
CA TYR A 4 20.27 -34.06 33.24
C TYR A 4 19.20 -33.01 33.61
N PHE A 5 19.46 -32.18 34.64
CA PHE A 5 18.53 -31.13 35.05
C PHE A 5 18.51 -30.00 34.03
N LEU A 6 19.65 -29.64 33.51
CA LEU A 6 19.81 -28.63 32.45
C LEU A 6 19.14 -29.09 31.13
N LEU A 7 19.32 -30.34 30.72
CA LEU A 7 18.69 -30.91 29.56
C LEU A 7 17.15 -30.93 29.68
N SER A 8 16.63 -31.30 30.87
CA SER A 8 15.21 -31.28 31.16
C SER A 8 14.60 -29.89 31.10
N ALA A 9 15.30 -28.89 31.66
CA ALA A 9 14.85 -27.50 31.62
C ALA A 9 14.79 -26.94 30.19
N VAL A 10 15.80 -27.20 29.36
CA VAL A 10 15.82 -26.81 27.94
C VAL A 10 14.67 -27.48 27.15
N PHE A 11 14.40 -28.76 27.41
CA PHE A 11 13.31 -29.47 26.77
C PHE A 11 11.93 -28.88 27.12
N PHE A 12 11.73 -28.49 28.38
CA PHE A 12 10.48 -27.81 28.82
C PHE A 12 10.30 -26.45 28.15
N VAL A 13 11.36 -25.64 28.03
CA VAL A 13 11.29 -24.35 27.33
C VAL A 13 10.95 -24.55 25.84
N LEU A 14 11.54 -25.52 25.17
CA LEU A 14 11.24 -25.84 23.78
C LEU A 14 9.79 -26.29 23.58
N LEU A 15 9.23 -27.07 24.52
CA LEU A 15 7.82 -27.50 24.50
C LEU A 15 6.87 -26.32 24.63
N ILE A 16 7.15 -25.37 25.52
CA ILE A 16 6.34 -24.15 25.69
C ILE A 16 6.38 -23.29 24.43
N LEU A 17 7.56 -23.10 23.83
CA LEU A 17 7.72 -22.36 22.57
C LEU A 17 6.97 -23.04 21.42
N PHE A 18 7.00 -24.36 21.34
CA PHE A 18 6.30 -25.10 20.30
C PHE A 18 4.77 -25.01 20.44
N GLN A 19 4.25 -25.05 21.67
CA GLN A 19 2.81 -24.85 21.92
C GLN A 19 2.38 -23.41 21.60
N GLY A 20 3.24 -22.41 21.89
CA GLY A 20 3.02 -21.01 21.53
C GLY A 20 2.91 -20.82 20.01
N LEU A 21 3.82 -21.42 19.25
CA LEU A 21 3.81 -21.36 17.77
C LEU A 21 2.55 -22.01 17.17
N GLN A 22 2.10 -23.15 17.70
CA GLN A 22 0.85 -23.78 17.24
C GLN A 22 -0.39 -22.93 17.53
N SER A 23 -0.41 -22.23 18.66
CA SER A 23 -1.52 -21.33 19.02
C SER A 23 -1.59 -20.12 18.06
N VAL A 24 -0.44 -19.55 17.68
CA VAL A 24 -0.36 -18.45 16.70
C VAL A 24 -0.81 -18.93 15.31
N GLY A 25 -0.38 -20.10 14.87
CA GLY A 25 -0.80 -20.68 13.59
C GLY A 25 -2.31 -20.91 13.50
N LYS A 26 -2.95 -21.38 14.59
CA LYS A 26 -4.43 -21.54 14.65
C LYS A 26 -5.17 -20.18 14.60
N LYS A 27 -4.62 -19.14 15.23
CA LYS A 27 -5.20 -17.79 15.17
C LYS A 27 -5.05 -17.19 13.77
N MET A 28 -3.90 -17.35 13.11
CA MET A 28 -3.70 -16.90 11.74
C MET A 28 -4.61 -17.60 10.73
N ASN A 29 -4.80 -18.91 10.85
CA ASN A 29 -5.75 -19.65 10.01
C ASN A 29 -7.21 -19.21 10.23
N LYS A 30 -7.58 -18.88 11.46
CA LYS A 30 -8.91 -18.34 11.76
C LYS A 30 -9.12 -16.96 11.14
N ILE A 31 -8.09 -16.12 11.17
CA ILE A 31 -8.10 -14.80 10.50
C ILE A 31 -8.18 -14.97 8.97
N ALA A 32 -7.37 -15.84 8.37
CA ALA A 32 -7.41 -16.11 6.94
C ALA A 32 -8.79 -16.63 6.47
N ASN A 33 -9.45 -17.47 7.27
CA ASN A 33 -10.80 -17.95 6.99
C ASN A 33 -11.89 -16.88 7.22
N THR A 34 -11.67 -15.92 8.11
CA THR A 34 -12.62 -14.82 8.38
C THR A 34 -12.53 -13.71 7.33
N TYR A 35 -11.34 -13.47 6.78
CA TYR A 35 -11.12 -12.50 5.70
C TYR A 35 -11.26 -13.12 4.30
N GLY A 36 -11.86 -14.32 4.23
CA GLY A 36 -12.47 -14.90 3.04
C GLY A 36 -11.63 -14.77 1.76
N VAL A 37 -10.73 -15.69 1.53
CA VAL A 37 -10.57 -16.18 0.15
C VAL A 37 -11.85 -16.93 -0.18
N ARG A 38 -12.82 -16.20 -0.73
CA ARG A 38 -14.06 -16.74 -1.27
C ARG A 38 -13.65 -17.74 -2.34
N LYS A 39 -13.65 -19.04 -1.99
CA LYS A 39 -13.60 -20.10 -3.00
C LYS A 39 -14.80 -19.86 -3.90
N GLU A 40 -14.55 -19.35 -5.10
CA GLU A 40 -15.57 -19.23 -6.14
C GLU A 40 -16.18 -20.62 -6.34
N LYS A 41 -17.48 -20.73 -6.05
CA LYS A 41 -18.26 -21.89 -6.47
C LYS A 41 -18.27 -21.89 -7.99
N PRO A 42 -18.09 -23.03 -8.66
CA PRO A 42 -18.19 -23.09 -10.11
C PRO A 42 -19.58 -22.58 -10.54
N GLN A 43 -19.59 -21.46 -11.28
CA GLN A 43 -20.80 -20.94 -11.89
C GLN A 43 -21.27 -21.91 -12.97
N PRO A 44 -22.60 -22.12 -13.12
CA PRO A 44 -23.15 -22.91 -14.21
C PRO A 44 -22.81 -22.24 -15.55
N VAL A 45 -22.35 -23.05 -16.49
CA VAL A 45 -22.02 -22.66 -17.86
C VAL A 45 -23.25 -22.05 -18.52
N ILE A 46 -23.27 -20.72 -18.64
CA ILE A 46 -24.23 -20.00 -19.47
C ILE A 46 -23.66 -19.96 -20.88
N LYS A 47 -24.49 -20.46 -21.78
CA LYS A 47 -24.22 -20.57 -23.22
C LYS A 47 -23.86 -19.21 -23.80
N SER A 48 -22.89 -19.27 -24.69
CA SER A 48 -22.34 -18.21 -25.50
C SER A 48 -23.35 -17.23 -26.10
N GLU A 49 -23.30 -15.96 -25.69
CA GLU A 49 -23.81 -14.83 -26.44
C GLU A 49 -22.65 -14.01 -27.03
N PRO A 50 -22.88 -13.25 -28.10
CA PRO A 50 -21.83 -12.84 -29.02
C PRO A 50 -20.86 -11.85 -28.41
N LYS A 51 -19.60 -12.05 -28.76
CA LYS A 51 -18.44 -11.24 -28.45
C LYS A 51 -18.67 -9.79 -28.92
N VAL A 52 -19.13 -8.94 -27.99
CA VAL A 52 -19.02 -7.50 -28.19
C VAL A 52 -17.58 -7.16 -27.87
N GLU A 53 -16.81 -6.83 -28.90
CA GLU A 53 -15.51 -6.18 -28.77
C GLU A 53 -15.75 -4.83 -28.08
N ILE A 54 -15.61 -4.82 -26.75
CA ILE A 54 -15.46 -3.56 -26.04
C ILE A 54 -14.05 -3.06 -26.39
N ALA A 55 -14.01 -2.19 -27.39
CA ALA A 55 -12.88 -1.33 -27.61
C ALA A 55 -12.54 -0.68 -26.25
N LYS A 56 -11.37 -1.00 -25.72
CA LYS A 56 -10.78 -0.27 -24.61
C LYS A 56 -10.44 1.14 -25.12
N GLU A 57 -11.44 1.99 -25.19
CA GLU A 57 -11.20 3.43 -25.11
C GLU A 57 -10.64 3.69 -23.71
N GLU A 58 -9.32 3.67 -23.61
CA GLU A 58 -8.64 4.38 -22.53
C GLU A 58 -9.08 5.84 -22.65
N SER A 59 -10.16 6.18 -21.95
CA SER A 59 -10.52 7.57 -21.73
C SER A 59 -9.34 8.20 -21.02
N LYS A 60 -8.47 8.88 -21.77
CA LYS A 60 -7.47 9.79 -21.25
C LYS A 60 -8.24 10.84 -20.45
N LYS A 61 -8.44 10.59 -19.14
CA LYS A 61 -8.77 11.67 -18.22
C LYS A 61 -7.76 12.78 -18.48
N PRO A 62 -8.21 14.04 -18.64
CA PRO A 62 -7.28 15.15 -18.75
C PRO A 62 -6.27 15.02 -17.60
N GLU A 63 -4.99 14.87 -17.96
CA GLU A 63 -3.92 14.78 -16.97
C GLU A 63 -3.96 16.10 -16.20
N ASP A 64 -4.31 16.03 -14.93
CA ASP A 64 -4.29 17.19 -14.04
C ASP A 64 -2.84 17.71 -14.03
N ASP A 65 -2.63 18.91 -14.58
CA ASP A 65 -1.30 19.51 -14.75
C ASP A 65 -0.50 19.61 -13.44
N ASN A 66 -1.17 19.43 -12.31
CA ASN A 66 -0.58 19.46 -10.99
C ASN A 66 -0.45 18.05 -10.33
N SER A 67 -0.67 16.97 -11.09
CA SER A 67 -0.50 15.63 -10.56
C SER A 67 0.95 15.36 -10.14
N PHE A 68 1.16 14.50 -9.13
CA PHE A 68 2.51 14.16 -8.69
C PHE A 68 3.34 13.54 -9.82
N ALA A 69 2.72 12.74 -10.71
CA ALA A 69 3.36 12.17 -11.88
C ALA A 69 3.92 13.25 -12.84
N GLN A 70 3.15 14.33 -13.05
CA GLN A 70 3.62 15.45 -13.89
C GLN A 70 4.76 16.22 -13.23
N ARG A 71 4.73 16.39 -11.92
CA ARG A 71 5.84 16.99 -11.17
C ARG A 71 7.12 16.16 -11.28
N CYS A 72 7.03 14.82 -11.19
CA CYS A 72 8.15 13.91 -11.41
C CYS A 72 8.73 14.06 -12.83
N LYS A 73 7.88 14.13 -13.86
CA LYS A 73 8.34 14.35 -15.25
C LYS A 73 9.09 15.66 -15.41
N ARG A 74 8.50 16.77 -14.92
CA ARG A 74 9.16 18.09 -14.96
C ARG A 74 10.48 18.12 -14.18
N GLN A 75 10.54 17.43 -13.06
CA GLN A 75 11.76 17.31 -12.27
C GLN A 75 12.88 16.59 -13.05
N ILE A 76 12.57 15.48 -13.72
CA ILE A 76 13.53 14.75 -14.57
C ILE A 76 14.04 15.65 -15.72
N GLU A 77 13.14 16.39 -16.37
CA GLU A 77 13.52 17.31 -17.45
C GLU A 77 14.43 18.43 -16.93
N TYR A 78 14.13 19.00 -15.78
CA TYR A 78 14.97 20.01 -15.15
C TYR A 78 16.35 19.45 -14.77
N GLU A 79 16.42 18.28 -14.16
CA GLU A 79 17.68 17.65 -13.79
C GLU A 79 18.60 17.37 -14.99
N LYS A 80 18.03 17.10 -16.17
CA LYS A 80 18.81 16.93 -17.44
C LYS A 80 19.49 18.21 -17.91
N THR A 81 19.03 19.39 -17.47
CA THR A 81 19.65 20.67 -17.80
C THR A 81 20.84 21.02 -16.92
N LEU A 82 20.99 20.32 -15.79
CA LEU A 82 22.03 20.57 -14.82
C LEU A 82 23.28 19.72 -15.10
N THR A 83 24.45 20.24 -14.68
CA THR A 83 25.72 19.51 -14.85
C THR A 83 25.73 18.25 -13.98
N PRO A 84 26.02 17.06 -14.58
CA PRO A 84 26.12 15.82 -13.83
C PRO A 84 27.13 15.93 -12.67
N GLY A 85 26.71 15.52 -11.46
CA GLY A 85 27.57 15.55 -10.27
C GLY A 85 27.76 16.93 -9.61
N SER A 86 27.09 17.99 -10.09
CA SER A 86 27.13 19.31 -9.48
C SER A 86 26.44 19.32 -8.10
N GLU A 87 26.86 20.21 -7.22
CA GLU A 87 26.21 20.43 -5.93
C GLU A 87 24.79 20.97 -6.10
N GLU A 88 24.53 21.71 -7.16
CA GLU A 88 23.20 22.19 -7.52
C GLU A 88 22.25 21.02 -7.82
N LEU A 89 22.70 20.05 -8.62
CA LEU A 89 21.92 18.84 -8.92
C LEU A 89 21.60 18.03 -7.65
N LYS A 90 22.58 17.89 -6.74
CA LYS A 90 22.34 17.21 -5.46
C LYS A 90 21.30 17.93 -4.64
N LYS A 91 21.42 19.23 -4.47
CA LYS A 91 20.47 20.04 -3.71
C LYS A 91 19.05 19.96 -4.28
N VAL A 92 18.91 20.07 -5.60
CA VAL A 92 17.61 19.99 -6.28
C VAL A 92 16.94 18.63 -6.04
N ARG A 93 17.72 17.53 -6.04
CA ARG A 93 17.23 16.20 -5.71
C ARG A 93 16.79 16.08 -4.26
N GLU A 94 17.61 16.54 -3.34
CA GLU A 94 17.30 16.54 -1.91
C GLU A 94 16.04 17.34 -1.60
N ASP A 95 15.89 18.51 -2.18
CA ASP A 95 14.70 19.37 -2.02
C ASP A 95 13.43 18.68 -2.56
N PHE A 96 13.53 18.02 -3.72
CA PHE A 96 12.40 17.27 -4.30
C PHE A 96 12.03 16.04 -3.47
N GLU A 97 13.02 15.27 -3.01
CA GLU A 97 12.79 14.12 -2.13
C GLU A 97 12.17 14.53 -0.80
N LYS A 98 12.62 15.64 -0.22
CA LYS A 98 12.04 16.20 1.00
C LYS A 98 10.57 16.60 0.79
N ALA A 99 10.28 17.33 -0.27
CA ALA A 99 8.91 17.72 -0.62
C ALA A 99 7.99 16.50 -0.82
N TYR A 100 8.49 15.44 -1.47
CA TYR A 100 7.77 14.18 -1.60
C TYR A 100 7.47 13.54 -0.24
N LEU A 101 8.45 13.47 0.66
CA LEU A 101 8.27 12.85 1.98
C LEU A 101 7.23 13.62 2.82
N GLU A 102 7.25 14.95 2.79
CA GLU A 102 6.28 15.80 3.48
C GLU A 102 4.86 15.60 2.95
N GLU A 103 4.69 15.58 1.62
CA GLU A 103 3.38 15.35 0.99
C GLU A 103 2.86 13.94 1.26
N ARG A 104 3.72 12.93 1.13
CA ARG A 104 3.43 11.54 1.43
C ARG A 104 2.93 11.37 2.87
N GLU A 105 3.61 11.98 3.83
CA GLU A 105 3.20 11.94 5.23
C GLU A 105 1.85 12.65 5.45
N SER A 106 1.60 13.78 4.80
CA SER A 106 0.31 14.47 4.83
C SER A 106 -0.82 13.57 4.30
N VAL A 107 -0.58 12.84 3.20
CA VAL A 107 -1.56 11.88 2.66
C VAL A 107 -1.78 10.73 3.63
N ARG A 108 -0.73 10.20 4.27
CA ARG A 108 -0.81 9.14 5.28
C ARG A 108 -1.66 9.57 6.48
N VAL A 109 -1.43 10.76 7.00
CA VAL A 109 -2.23 11.31 8.11
C VAL A 109 -3.72 11.36 7.74
N LYS A 110 -4.04 11.92 6.56
CA LYS A 110 -5.44 12.01 6.09
C LYS A 110 -6.07 10.63 5.84
N MET A 111 -5.27 9.63 5.51
CA MET A 111 -5.73 8.24 5.40
C MET A 111 -6.10 7.68 6.79
N CYS A 112 -5.27 7.92 7.81
CA CYS A 112 -5.54 7.52 9.19
C CYS A 112 -6.80 8.21 9.75
N GLU A 113 -6.98 9.52 9.46
CA GLU A 113 -8.21 10.25 9.83
C GLU A 113 -9.48 9.59 9.27
N GLY A 114 -9.42 9.01 8.07
CA GLY A 114 -10.52 8.26 7.49
C GLY A 114 -10.84 6.99 8.28
N ILE A 115 -9.82 6.28 8.79
CA ILE A 115 -9.99 5.13 9.67
C ILE A 115 -10.65 5.57 11.00
N ASP A 116 -10.11 6.62 11.62
CA ASP A 116 -10.62 7.16 12.88
C ASP A 116 -12.09 7.60 12.79
N LYS A 117 -12.45 8.26 11.67
CA LYS A 117 -13.85 8.64 11.40
C LYS A 117 -14.75 7.41 11.31
N ARG A 118 -14.31 6.37 10.58
CA ARG A 118 -15.05 5.11 10.47
C ARG A 118 -15.23 4.43 11.83
N GLU A 119 -14.18 4.39 12.64
CA GLU A 119 -14.21 3.71 13.94
C GLU A 119 -15.09 4.42 14.98
N LYS A 120 -15.14 5.75 14.93
CA LYS A 120 -15.96 6.57 15.84
C LYS A 120 -17.42 6.68 15.41
N ALA A 121 -17.73 6.39 14.15
CA ALA A 121 -19.08 6.51 13.62
C ALA A 121 -19.93 5.27 13.92
N LEU A 122 -21.24 5.46 14.01
CA LEU A 122 -22.19 4.35 14.07
C LEU A 122 -22.12 3.53 12.78
N TYR A 123 -22.12 2.20 12.92
CA TYR A 123 -22.07 1.30 11.79
C TYR A 123 -23.18 1.59 10.78
N LYS A 124 -22.82 1.70 9.50
CA LYS A 124 -23.70 2.10 8.40
C LYS A 124 -24.26 3.54 8.46
N SER A 125 -23.73 4.40 9.32
CA SER A 125 -24.09 5.83 9.27
C SER A 125 -23.43 6.51 8.04
N PRO A 126 -23.90 7.70 7.63
CA PRO A 126 -23.24 8.49 6.58
C PRO A 126 -21.79 8.79 6.90
N GLU A 127 -21.45 9.06 8.17
CA GLU A 127 -20.10 9.35 8.66
C GLU A 127 -19.19 8.11 8.53
N TYR A 128 -19.75 6.91 8.79
CA TYR A 128 -19.04 5.65 8.62
C TYR A 128 -18.61 5.45 7.16
N TYR A 129 -19.53 5.68 6.20
CA TYR A 129 -19.21 5.57 4.78
C TYR A 129 -18.27 6.67 4.30
N ALA A 130 -18.40 7.90 4.79
CA ALA A 130 -17.49 9.01 4.50
C ALA A 130 -16.07 8.70 4.97
N GLY A 131 -15.90 8.05 6.13
CA GLY A 131 -14.60 7.57 6.61
C GLY A 131 -13.98 6.53 5.68
N ILE A 132 -14.77 5.56 5.22
CA ILE A 132 -14.34 4.54 4.26
C ILE A 132 -13.90 5.19 2.93
N GLU A 133 -14.71 6.10 2.39
CA GLU A 133 -14.40 6.80 1.13
C GLU A 133 -13.11 7.61 1.24
N GLN A 134 -12.96 8.37 2.33
CA GLN A 134 -11.75 9.15 2.60
C GLN A 134 -10.52 8.23 2.65
N PHE A 135 -10.60 7.11 3.35
CA PHE A 135 -9.52 6.14 3.43
C PHE A 135 -9.14 5.61 2.05
N HIS A 136 -10.11 5.12 1.27
CA HIS A 136 -9.84 4.56 -0.06
C HIS A 136 -9.25 5.60 -1.02
N LYS A 137 -9.80 6.83 -1.04
CA LYS A 137 -9.29 7.91 -1.89
C LYS A 137 -7.85 8.26 -1.55
N LYS A 138 -7.51 8.36 -0.25
CA LYS A 138 -6.16 8.69 0.19
C LYS A 138 -5.19 7.53 0.04
N SER A 139 -5.64 6.29 0.24
CA SER A 139 -4.84 5.08 0.00
C SER A 139 -4.45 4.96 -1.48
N ASN A 140 -5.39 5.17 -2.40
CA ASN A 140 -5.09 5.15 -3.83
C ASN A 140 -4.08 6.24 -4.24
N LEU A 141 -4.25 7.44 -3.68
CA LEU A 141 -3.30 8.54 -3.90
C LEU A 141 -1.91 8.19 -3.36
N TYR A 142 -1.82 7.64 -2.16
CA TYR A 142 -0.57 7.22 -1.55
C TYR A 142 0.17 6.20 -2.42
N ILE A 143 -0.52 5.17 -2.88
CA ILE A 143 0.05 4.12 -3.75
C ILE A 143 0.51 4.71 -5.09
N SER A 144 -0.27 5.64 -5.66
CA SER A 144 0.11 6.30 -6.91
C SER A 144 1.39 7.13 -6.73
N MET A 145 1.48 7.92 -5.66
CA MET A 145 2.68 8.72 -5.36
C MET A 145 3.93 7.86 -5.17
N GLU A 146 3.82 6.76 -4.43
CA GLU A 146 4.93 5.79 -4.24
C GLU A 146 5.42 5.26 -5.58
N ARG A 147 4.51 4.81 -6.43
CA ARG A 147 4.85 4.29 -7.76
C ARG A 147 5.53 5.34 -8.63
N ASP A 148 4.99 6.56 -8.63
CA ASP A 148 5.49 7.64 -9.46
C ASP A 148 6.88 8.12 -8.98
N PHE A 149 7.11 8.14 -7.66
CA PHE A 149 8.41 8.44 -7.09
C PHE A 149 9.46 7.35 -7.40
N VAL A 150 9.08 6.07 -7.33
CA VAL A 150 9.95 4.96 -7.73
C VAL A 150 10.32 5.08 -9.23
N ASN A 151 9.37 5.45 -10.08
CA ASN A 151 9.64 5.69 -11.50
C ASN A 151 10.59 6.88 -11.70
N TYR A 152 10.38 7.98 -10.98
CA TYR A 152 11.30 9.13 -10.98
C TYR A 152 12.72 8.70 -10.61
N THR A 153 12.91 7.96 -9.50
CA THR A 153 14.24 7.54 -9.06
C THR A 153 14.96 6.62 -10.04
N ARG A 154 14.20 5.85 -10.84
CA ARG A 154 14.75 4.98 -11.90
C ARG A 154 15.11 5.73 -13.17
N CYS A 155 14.39 6.80 -13.49
CA CYS A 155 14.52 7.53 -14.75
C CYS A 155 15.37 8.80 -14.63
N ARG A 156 15.75 9.21 -13.41
CA ARG A 156 16.62 10.38 -13.20
C ARG A 156 18.01 10.16 -13.79
N PRO A 157 18.62 11.18 -14.39
CA PRO A 157 19.94 11.10 -15.03
C PRO A 157 21.06 10.82 -14.03
#